data_bccae9274d54dbf7082b6b040ae07009
#
_entry.id   bccae9274d54dbf7082b6b040ae07009
#
_cell.length_a   1.000
_cell.length_b   1.000
_cell.length_c   1.000
_cell.angle_alpha   90.00
_cell.angle_beta   90.00
_cell.angle_gamma   90.00
#
_symmetry.space_group_name_H-M   'P 1'
#
loop_
_entity.id
_entity.type
_entity.pdbx_description
1 polymer ?
#
loop_
_entity_poly.entity_id
_entity_poly.type
_entity_poly.pdbx_seq_one_letter_code
_entity_poly.pdbx_strand_id
1 'polypeptide(L)'
;MPNTSIDTRKDVYISDLYAFSLEKEQISPYTAKNKWETMSYETAETKGKMLIASGESTPAPITIRPSLEGWYKIYICMGEVAGLPNHIDVKLTDDEFPRTVTPCRMGAYSMWITTENVEESFWKCADMTGQDITVSKPIFDAKYCANVFWFRFVPMSDEEVEAFKAHKPHRHMIAHMDGDFHALDAKNSAHDFCKPIYTMKDSDVSIICQEVINDLCTWEQPGEDYVYRDAISASRVKLFRSLTSNKEEIYKEQIAYAHQHGIKMFAGHRMQLSNFSFPYDSPLFRIPFVDAHKHERCEARDGTVIDFLSYGYEAVQDFMLDAMMESAKQGFDGVLNIWTRGIHLYFEKPVADRFKEKFGDKIDMRTLKEDDPRLIEVKSDIIVEFYRKVRKAFSAFAKENGREEMKIYITGCFDVQSSLNDGIDIARLAKEGLIDGVIQTKMKLCEQTDDVLTEDGAAIDLVRYTEKARHERMYDRVSGSFMNLLAEGTKAYREIVDAYGVDYYTEIQWETYKKPEEYVNGAKQVYSAYGCGISLWDCYPNRTNILSEWESVSRLGDREYVLNMSEDPREYHKICKVLSYNGVDVRYISPSWRG
;
A
#
# COMPACT_ATOMS: atom_id res chain seq x y z
N MET A 1 12.52 -46.33 -5.84
CA MET A 1 13.30 -45.10 -5.90
C MET A 1 12.71 -44.30 -7.05
N PRO A 2 12.13 -43.13 -6.84
CA PRO A 2 11.68 -42.32 -7.95
C PRO A 2 12.92 -41.81 -8.70
N ASN A 3 12.92 -42.05 -10.03
CA ASN A 3 13.87 -41.45 -10.94
C ASN A 3 13.62 -39.95 -10.97
N THR A 4 14.34 -39.20 -10.18
CA THR A 4 14.42 -37.73 -10.34
C THR A 4 15.24 -37.49 -11.61
N SER A 5 14.56 -37.19 -12.69
CA SER A 5 15.20 -36.66 -13.89
C SER A 5 15.74 -35.28 -13.50
N ILE A 6 17.06 -35.16 -13.35
CA ILE A 6 17.72 -33.88 -13.17
C ILE A 6 17.49 -33.10 -14.46
N ASP A 7 16.74 -32.01 -14.40
CA ASP A 7 16.55 -31.11 -15.55
C ASP A 7 17.90 -30.50 -15.90
N THR A 8 18.41 -30.85 -17.06
CA THR A 8 19.74 -30.43 -17.54
C THR A 8 19.69 -29.16 -18.38
N ARG A 9 18.54 -28.49 -18.47
CA ARG A 9 18.40 -27.23 -19.17
C ARG A 9 19.19 -26.15 -18.42
N LYS A 10 19.90 -25.32 -19.16
CA LYS A 10 20.71 -24.24 -18.60
C LYS A 10 19.91 -22.94 -18.56
N ASP A 11 20.21 -22.08 -17.60
CA ASP A 11 19.73 -20.72 -17.57
C ASP A 11 20.04 -20.01 -18.88
N VAL A 12 19.08 -19.26 -19.41
CA VAL A 12 19.21 -18.46 -20.61
C VAL A 12 19.30 -16.98 -20.20
N TYR A 13 20.34 -16.29 -20.64
CA TYR A 13 20.53 -14.86 -20.43
C TYR A 13 20.30 -14.08 -21.72
N ILE A 14 19.34 -13.18 -21.71
CA ILE A 14 19.17 -12.15 -22.74
C ILE A 14 19.84 -10.88 -22.22
N SER A 15 21.15 -10.77 -22.47
CA SER A 15 22.01 -9.72 -21.92
C SER A 15 22.40 -8.64 -22.92
N ASP A 16 22.40 -8.91 -24.23
CA ASP A 16 22.51 -7.89 -25.25
C ASP A 16 21.11 -7.44 -25.68
N LEU A 17 20.49 -6.56 -24.89
CA LEU A 17 19.13 -6.12 -25.16
C LEU A 17 18.98 -5.37 -26.48
N TYR A 18 20.04 -4.72 -26.95
CA TYR A 18 20.06 -4.11 -28.29
C TYR A 18 19.92 -5.16 -29.39
N ALA A 19 20.65 -6.29 -29.29
CA ALA A 19 20.61 -7.35 -30.29
C ALA A 19 19.22 -7.98 -30.41
N PHE A 20 18.54 -8.16 -29.25
CA PHE A 20 17.23 -8.80 -29.17
C PHE A 20 16.02 -7.83 -29.32
N SER A 21 16.27 -6.50 -29.38
CA SER A 21 15.23 -5.49 -29.61
C SER A 21 14.74 -5.50 -31.06
N LEU A 22 13.43 -5.32 -31.23
CA LEU A 22 12.81 -5.20 -32.56
C LEU A 22 12.88 -3.76 -33.09
N GLU A 23 12.64 -2.76 -32.24
CA GLU A 23 12.57 -1.33 -32.57
C GLU A 23 13.96 -0.67 -32.41
N LYS A 24 14.97 -1.14 -33.16
CA LYS A 24 16.35 -0.63 -33.02
C LYS A 24 16.50 0.86 -33.36
N GLU A 25 15.60 1.42 -34.13
CA GLU A 25 15.54 2.84 -34.45
C GLU A 25 15.17 3.71 -33.24
N GLN A 26 14.53 3.12 -32.21
CA GLN A 26 14.22 3.78 -30.94
C GLN A 26 15.42 3.78 -29.98
N ILE A 27 16.53 3.14 -30.34
CA ILE A 27 17.71 3.00 -29.50
C ILE A 27 18.85 3.84 -30.09
N SER A 28 19.49 4.64 -29.22
CA SER A 28 20.64 5.49 -29.54
C SER A 28 21.88 5.03 -28.76
N PRO A 29 23.08 5.09 -29.35
CA PRO A 29 24.31 4.83 -28.60
C PRO A 29 24.73 6.00 -27.68
N TYR A 30 23.96 7.08 -27.67
CA TYR A 30 24.18 8.27 -26.84
C TYR A 30 22.84 8.84 -26.39
N THR A 31 22.86 9.65 -25.35
CA THR A 31 21.64 10.29 -24.80
C THR A 31 20.93 11.09 -25.92
N ALA A 32 19.69 10.74 -26.17
CA ALA A 32 18.82 11.39 -27.13
C ALA A 32 17.41 11.53 -26.59
N LYS A 33 16.78 12.68 -26.84
CA LYS A 33 15.43 12.95 -26.40
C LYS A 33 14.46 11.91 -26.98
N ASN A 34 13.64 11.33 -26.09
CA ASN A 34 12.60 10.35 -26.45
C ASN A 34 13.14 9.09 -27.16
N LYS A 35 14.37 8.70 -26.84
CA LYS A 35 14.95 7.42 -27.25
C LYS A 35 15.53 6.68 -26.06
N TRP A 36 15.58 5.38 -26.15
CA TRP A 36 16.41 4.56 -25.29
C TRP A 36 17.88 4.77 -25.63
N GLU A 37 18.70 4.79 -24.62
CA GLU A 37 20.16 4.77 -24.76
C GLU A 37 20.64 3.34 -24.52
N THR A 38 21.71 2.93 -25.21
CA THR A 38 22.34 1.63 -24.97
C THR A 38 23.78 1.82 -24.54
N MET A 39 24.19 1.03 -23.53
CA MET A 39 25.54 1.03 -22.99
C MET A 39 26.01 -0.40 -22.79
N SER A 40 27.24 -0.69 -23.19
CA SER A 40 27.85 -2.00 -22.92
C SER A 40 28.24 -2.11 -21.47
N TYR A 41 28.06 -3.29 -20.91
CA TYR A 41 28.46 -3.60 -19.53
C TYR A 41 29.07 -4.99 -19.44
N GLU A 42 29.84 -5.20 -18.37
CA GLU A 42 30.40 -6.49 -17.99
C GLU A 42 30.27 -6.69 -16.48
N THR A 43 29.82 -7.87 -16.07
CA THR A 43 29.76 -8.35 -14.68
C THR A 43 30.60 -9.61 -14.55
N ALA A 44 30.71 -10.17 -13.35
CA ALA A 44 31.36 -11.47 -13.15
C ALA A 44 30.61 -12.63 -13.85
N GLU A 45 29.34 -12.44 -14.18
CA GLU A 45 28.44 -13.51 -14.64
C GLU A 45 28.06 -13.36 -16.10
N THR A 46 27.87 -12.15 -16.57
CA THR A 46 27.44 -11.87 -17.96
C THR A 46 27.96 -10.53 -18.45
N LYS A 47 27.90 -10.37 -19.77
CA LYS A 47 28.20 -9.12 -20.47
C LYS A 47 27.16 -8.89 -21.56
N GLY A 48 26.92 -7.65 -21.89
CA GLY A 48 25.97 -7.32 -22.94
C GLY A 48 25.77 -5.83 -23.11
N LYS A 49 24.59 -5.45 -23.59
CA LYS A 49 24.17 -4.06 -23.78
C LYS A 49 22.85 -3.84 -23.04
N MET A 50 22.89 -2.99 -22.03
CA MET A 50 21.72 -2.54 -21.30
C MET A 50 20.91 -1.50 -22.09
N LEU A 51 19.67 -1.31 -21.70
CA LEU A 51 18.83 -0.19 -22.13
C LEU A 51 18.61 0.75 -20.95
N ILE A 52 18.63 2.06 -21.25
CA ILE A 52 18.37 3.11 -20.27
C ILE A 52 17.57 4.25 -20.90
N ALA A 53 16.63 4.79 -20.16
CA ALA A 53 15.94 6.04 -20.43
C ALA A 53 16.07 6.96 -19.24
N SER A 54 16.86 8.00 -19.36
CA SER A 54 17.17 8.94 -18.28
C SER A 54 16.10 10.03 -18.14
N GLY A 55 15.92 10.51 -16.89
CA GLY A 55 15.22 11.73 -16.55
C GLY A 55 13.93 12.00 -17.35
N GLU A 56 13.86 13.14 -17.99
CA GLU A 56 12.68 13.61 -18.74
C GLU A 56 12.43 12.88 -20.08
N SER A 57 13.28 11.95 -20.47
CA SER A 57 13.07 11.18 -21.70
C SER A 57 11.86 10.26 -21.57
N THR A 58 10.98 10.30 -22.55
CA THR A 58 9.78 9.44 -22.66
C THR A 58 9.83 8.64 -23.96
N PRO A 59 10.75 7.64 -24.08
CA PRO A 59 10.87 6.85 -25.29
C PRO A 59 9.65 5.96 -25.52
N ALA A 60 9.41 5.58 -26.77
CA ALA A 60 8.43 4.56 -27.10
C ALA A 60 8.83 3.21 -26.46
N PRO A 61 7.86 2.32 -26.17
CA PRO A 61 8.15 0.96 -25.71
C PRO A 61 9.08 0.21 -26.65
N ILE A 62 9.88 -0.70 -26.09
CA ILE A 62 10.77 -1.61 -26.80
C ILE A 62 10.30 -3.04 -26.61
N THR A 63 10.27 -3.81 -27.69
CA THR A 63 9.99 -5.24 -27.69
C THR A 63 11.28 -6.04 -27.75
N ILE A 64 11.51 -6.88 -26.76
CA ILE A 64 12.63 -7.84 -26.70
C ILE A 64 12.09 -9.20 -27.09
N ARG A 65 12.71 -9.85 -28.08
CA ARG A 65 12.33 -11.17 -28.59
C ARG A 65 13.30 -12.25 -28.11
N PRO A 66 13.00 -12.98 -27.04
CA PRO A 66 13.88 -14.04 -26.54
C PRO A 66 13.84 -15.32 -27.39
N SER A 67 12.76 -15.57 -28.11
CA SER A 67 12.53 -16.78 -28.91
C SER A 67 12.70 -18.07 -28.10
N LEU A 68 12.07 -18.13 -26.93
CA LEU A 68 12.08 -19.28 -26.03
C LEU A 68 10.78 -20.08 -26.13
N GLU A 69 10.85 -21.37 -25.79
CA GLU A 69 9.70 -22.27 -25.71
C GLU A 69 9.66 -22.94 -24.35
N GLY A 70 8.45 -23.09 -23.77
CA GLY A 70 8.20 -23.75 -22.48
C GLY A 70 8.24 -22.80 -21.29
N TRP A 71 8.19 -23.37 -20.09
CA TRP A 71 7.99 -22.64 -18.83
C TRP A 71 9.29 -22.22 -18.16
N TYR A 72 9.33 -20.98 -17.70
CA TYR A 72 10.49 -20.38 -17.04
C TYR A 72 10.11 -19.56 -15.83
N LYS A 73 10.99 -19.56 -14.83
CA LYS A 73 11.10 -18.48 -13.82
C LYS A 73 11.90 -17.35 -14.46
N ILE A 74 11.33 -16.16 -14.51
CA ILE A 74 11.90 -14.99 -15.19
C ILE A 74 12.42 -14.01 -14.14
N TYR A 75 13.67 -13.61 -14.31
CA TYR A 75 14.33 -12.62 -13.47
C TYR A 75 14.71 -11.41 -14.31
N ILE A 76 14.62 -10.23 -13.72
CA ILE A 76 14.95 -8.94 -14.34
C ILE A 76 16.10 -8.32 -13.57
N CYS A 77 17.15 -7.92 -14.29
CA CYS A 77 18.26 -7.20 -13.69
C CYS A 77 18.18 -5.72 -14.01
N MET A 78 18.23 -4.92 -12.96
CA MET A 78 18.12 -3.47 -12.99
C MET A 78 19.22 -2.84 -12.13
N GLY A 79 19.56 -1.59 -12.42
CA GLY A 79 20.52 -0.82 -11.65
C GLY A 79 19.95 0.52 -11.22
N GLU A 80 20.56 1.15 -10.23
CA GLU A 80 20.31 2.56 -9.96
C GLU A 80 21.19 3.43 -10.86
N VAL A 81 20.65 4.56 -11.29
CA VAL A 81 21.39 5.55 -12.06
C VAL A 81 21.23 6.92 -11.44
N ALA A 82 22.33 7.50 -11.06
CA ALA A 82 22.41 8.89 -10.60
C ALA A 82 21.48 9.26 -9.42
N GLY A 83 21.28 8.33 -8.44
CA GLY A 83 20.40 8.56 -7.27
C GLY A 83 18.95 8.73 -7.61
N LEU A 84 18.57 8.39 -8.83
CA LEU A 84 17.18 8.41 -9.25
C LEU A 84 16.59 7.01 -9.11
N PRO A 85 15.41 6.88 -8.51
CA PRO A 85 14.71 5.62 -8.48
C PRO A 85 14.55 5.06 -9.89
N ASN A 86 14.75 3.77 -10.04
CA ASN A 86 14.60 3.08 -11.31
C ASN A 86 13.25 2.35 -11.33
N HIS A 87 12.43 2.68 -12.32
CA HIS A 87 11.16 2.01 -12.56
C HIS A 87 11.04 1.65 -14.04
N ILE A 88 10.68 0.41 -14.31
CA ILE A 88 10.32 -0.04 -15.66
C ILE A 88 8.94 -0.70 -15.63
N ASP A 89 8.18 -0.48 -16.67
CA ASP A 89 6.99 -1.25 -16.97
C ASP A 89 7.36 -2.41 -17.87
N VAL A 90 7.03 -3.64 -17.45
CA VAL A 90 7.34 -4.87 -18.19
C VAL A 90 6.09 -5.71 -18.35
N LYS A 91 5.88 -6.24 -19.57
CA LYS A 91 4.83 -7.21 -19.85
C LYS A 91 5.25 -8.23 -20.89
N LEU A 92 4.65 -9.41 -20.85
CA LEU A 92 4.66 -10.39 -21.94
C LEU A 92 3.61 -10.03 -22.99
N THR A 93 3.67 -10.66 -24.16
CA THR A 93 2.70 -10.43 -25.24
C THR A 93 1.26 -10.66 -24.78
N ASP A 94 1.01 -11.72 -24.00
CA ASP A 94 -0.33 -12.10 -23.52
C ASP A 94 -0.79 -11.35 -22.26
N ASP A 95 0.10 -10.56 -21.64
CA ASP A 95 -0.28 -9.74 -20.50
C ASP A 95 -1.14 -8.54 -20.96
N GLU A 96 -2.28 -8.36 -20.32
CA GLU A 96 -3.18 -7.24 -20.58
C GLU A 96 -2.54 -5.91 -20.15
N PHE A 97 -1.97 -5.87 -18.94
CA PHE A 97 -1.29 -4.69 -18.40
C PHE A 97 0.18 -4.99 -18.07
N PRO A 98 1.05 -3.99 -18.18
CA PRO A 98 2.41 -4.12 -17.68
C PRO A 98 2.44 -4.12 -16.14
N ARG A 99 3.45 -4.78 -15.57
CA ARG A 99 3.81 -4.62 -14.18
C ARG A 99 4.97 -3.65 -14.06
N THR A 100 4.86 -2.68 -13.15
CA THR A 100 5.97 -1.81 -12.81
C THR A 100 6.94 -2.56 -11.90
N VAL A 101 8.20 -2.66 -12.31
CA VAL A 101 9.28 -3.34 -11.58
C VAL A 101 10.30 -2.31 -11.12
N THR A 102 10.81 -2.50 -9.89
CA THR A 102 11.79 -1.61 -9.27
C THR A 102 12.76 -2.43 -8.41
N PRO A 103 14.07 -2.10 -8.35
CA PRO A 103 14.99 -2.75 -7.44
C PRO A 103 14.59 -2.52 -5.99
N CYS A 104 14.57 -3.55 -5.15
CA CYS A 104 14.11 -3.41 -3.78
C CYS A 104 15.22 -3.37 -2.74
N ARG A 105 16.38 -3.99 -3.02
CA ARG A 105 17.50 -4.05 -2.08
C ARG A 105 18.41 -2.86 -2.12
N MET A 106 18.53 -2.23 -3.29
CA MET A 106 19.44 -1.10 -3.47
C MET A 106 18.91 0.20 -2.86
N GLY A 107 17.65 0.20 -2.45
CA GLY A 107 17.01 1.29 -1.71
C GLY A 107 16.69 2.51 -2.57
N ALA A 108 15.43 2.91 -2.61
CA ALA A 108 14.97 4.06 -3.39
C ALA A 108 15.54 5.43 -2.93
N TYR A 109 16.38 5.43 -1.91
CA TYR A 109 16.88 6.67 -1.27
C TYR A 109 18.38 6.66 -0.96
N SER A 110 19.17 5.80 -1.57
CA SER A 110 20.62 5.94 -1.49
C SER A 110 21.04 7.18 -2.26
N MET A 111 21.39 8.25 -1.55
CA MET A 111 21.99 9.46 -2.17
C MET A 111 23.37 9.18 -2.79
N TRP A 112 23.88 7.97 -2.65
CA TRP A 112 25.19 7.54 -3.12
C TRP A 112 25.00 6.38 -4.10
N ILE A 113 24.98 6.72 -5.36
CA ILE A 113 24.87 5.74 -6.43
C ILE A 113 26.10 4.90 -6.46
N THR A 114 25.90 3.62 -6.35
CA THR A 114 26.91 2.69 -6.74
C THR A 114 26.59 2.20 -8.16
N THR A 115 27.18 2.84 -9.17
CA THR A 115 27.27 2.26 -10.51
C THR A 115 27.94 0.88 -10.51
N GLU A 116 28.40 0.42 -9.35
CA GLU A 116 29.14 -0.82 -9.16
C GLU A 116 28.25 -2.04 -8.96
N ASN A 117 26.99 -1.86 -8.62
CA ASN A 117 26.08 -2.96 -8.34
C ASN A 117 24.79 -2.84 -9.15
N VAL A 118 24.27 -4.00 -9.52
CA VAL A 118 22.95 -4.17 -10.13
C VAL A 118 22.20 -5.26 -9.37
N GLU A 119 20.88 -5.20 -9.39
CA GLU A 119 20.02 -6.14 -8.70
C GLU A 119 19.22 -6.95 -9.70
N GLU A 120 19.34 -8.26 -9.61
CA GLU A 120 18.48 -9.20 -10.32
C GLU A 120 17.36 -9.63 -9.38
N SER A 121 16.11 -9.42 -9.78
CA SER A 121 14.90 -9.72 -9.00
C SER A 121 14.02 -10.72 -9.75
N PHE A 122 13.38 -11.63 -9.00
CA PHE A 122 12.37 -12.52 -9.54
C PHE A 122 11.13 -11.73 -9.97
N TRP A 123 10.68 -11.94 -11.20
CA TRP A 123 9.52 -11.24 -11.76
C TRP A 123 8.26 -12.10 -11.80
N LYS A 124 8.31 -13.22 -12.52
CA LYS A 124 7.16 -14.15 -12.64
C LYS A 124 7.57 -15.51 -13.22
N CYS A 125 6.67 -16.48 -13.09
CA CYS A 125 6.68 -17.71 -13.86
C CYS A 125 5.79 -17.55 -15.09
N ALA A 126 6.24 -18.00 -16.27
CA ALA A 126 5.43 -17.96 -17.49
C ALA A 126 5.86 -19.03 -18.51
N ASP A 127 4.91 -19.43 -19.38
CA ASP A 127 5.20 -20.12 -20.62
C ASP A 127 5.68 -19.10 -21.66
N MET A 128 6.92 -19.22 -22.08
CA MET A 128 7.54 -18.29 -23.03
C MET A 128 7.28 -18.65 -24.50
N THR A 129 6.52 -19.71 -24.77
CA THR A 129 6.20 -20.13 -26.13
C THR A 129 5.42 -19.03 -26.87
N GLY A 130 6.06 -18.43 -27.86
CA GLY A 130 5.46 -17.35 -28.64
C GLY A 130 5.39 -15.98 -27.94
N GLN A 131 6.04 -15.82 -26.77
CA GLN A 131 6.02 -14.58 -25.99
C GLN A 131 7.23 -13.68 -26.31
N ASP A 132 6.96 -12.42 -26.52
CA ASP A 132 7.94 -11.33 -26.50
C ASP A 132 7.80 -10.55 -25.19
N ILE A 133 8.81 -9.78 -24.82
CA ILE A 133 8.81 -8.90 -23.64
C ILE A 133 8.75 -7.46 -24.10
N THR A 134 7.74 -6.71 -23.67
CA THR A 134 7.68 -5.27 -23.86
C THR A 134 8.21 -4.55 -22.64
N VAL A 135 9.16 -3.66 -22.83
CA VAL A 135 9.73 -2.77 -21.80
C VAL A 135 9.34 -1.33 -22.12
N SER A 136 8.83 -0.61 -21.13
CA SER A 136 8.51 0.81 -21.25
C SER A 136 8.89 1.58 -19.98
N LYS A 137 9.04 2.89 -20.11
CA LYS A 137 9.25 3.77 -18.98
C LYS A 137 7.89 4.24 -18.46
N PRO A 138 7.59 4.04 -17.17
CA PRO A 138 6.37 4.59 -16.57
C PRO A 138 6.34 6.12 -16.68
N ILE A 139 5.13 6.70 -16.85
CA ILE A 139 4.97 8.13 -17.13
C ILE A 139 4.80 8.98 -15.85
N PHE A 140 4.57 8.35 -14.72
CA PHE A 140 4.13 9.02 -13.51
C PHE A 140 5.14 9.97 -12.86
N ASP A 141 6.44 9.87 -13.18
CA ASP A 141 7.40 10.87 -12.73
C ASP A 141 8.56 11.02 -13.73
N ALA A 142 8.76 12.25 -14.22
CA ALA A 142 9.86 12.60 -15.11
C ALA A 142 11.24 12.48 -14.45
N LYS A 143 11.31 12.40 -13.11
CA LYS A 143 12.58 12.29 -12.37
C LYS A 143 13.13 10.87 -12.30
N TYR A 144 12.31 9.85 -12.60
CA TYR A 144 12.76 8.47 -12.55
C TYR A 144 13.53 8.08 -13.81
N CYS A 145 14.54 7.23 -13.61
CA CYS A 145 15.18 6.51 -14.69
C CYS A 145 14.41 5.22 -14.98
N ALA A 146 14.58 4.72 -16.20
CA ALA A 146 14.21 3.36 -16.54
C ALA A 146 15.44 2.68 -17.11
N ASN A 147 15.91 1.61 -16.50
CA ASN A 147 17.02 0.83 -17.06
C ASN A 147 16.81 -0.66 -16.82
N VAL A 148 17.33 -1.46 -17.72
CA VAL A 148 17.35 -2.91 -17.62
C VAL A 148 18.64 -3.43 -18.25
N PHE A 149 19.31 -4.35 -17.51
CA PHE A 149 20.59 -4.93 -17.90
C PHE A 149 20.39 -6.24 -18.65
N TRP A 150 19.63 -7.19 -18.07
CA TRP A 150 19.32 -8.47 -18.69
C TRP A 150 18.02 -9.05 -18.16
N PHE A 151 17.52 -10.02 -18.90
CA PHE A 151 16.54 -10.99 -18.44
C PHE A 151 17.23 -12.34 -18.32
N ARG A 152 17.00 -13.04 -17.18
CA ARG A 152 17.42 -14.43 -16.99
C ARG A 152 16.21 -15.32 -16.89
N PHE A 153 16.23 -16.40 -17.63
CA PHE A 153 15.19 -17.41 -17.71
C PHE A 153 15.75 -18.71 -17.13
N VAL A 154 15.16 -19.18 -16.04
CA VAL A 154 15.47 -20.44 -15.40
C VAL A 154 14.39 -21.44 -15.79
N PRO A 155 14.73 -22.52 -16.52
CA PRO A 155 13.73 -23.51 -16.94
C PRO A 155 13.07 -24.16 -15.73
N MET A 156 11.73 -24.28 -15.77
CA MET A 156 10.97 -25.01 -14.76
C MET A 156 10.93 -26.50 -15.08
N SER A 157 10.98 -27.35 -14.06
CA SER A 157 10.72 -28.78 -14.21
C SER A 157 9.22 -29.04 -14.45
N ASP A 158 8.89 -30.21 -14.97
CA ASP A 158 7.49 -30.59 -15.20
C ASP A 158 6.69 -30.59 -13.88
N GLU A 159 7.32 -31.00 -12.76
CA GLU A 159 6.72 -31.00 -11.44
C GLU A 159 6.45 -29.55 -10.95
N GLU A 160 7.40 -28.62 -11.18
CA GLU A 160 7.21 -27.21 -10.84
C GLU A 160 6.07 -26.58 -11.67
N VAL A 161 5.99 -26.89 -12.95
CA VAL A 161 4.92 -26.43 -13.85
C VAL A 161 3.57 -26.95 -13.40
N GLU A 162 3.46 -28.24 -13.12
CA GLU A 162 2.21 -28.84 -12.64
C GLU A 162 1.80 -28.26 -11.28
N ALA A 163 2.73 -28.08 -10.35
CA ALA A 163 2.46 -27.43 -9.07
C ALA A 163 1.99 -25.98 -9.23
N PHE A 164 2.61 -25.24 -10.16
CA PHE A 164 2.22 -23.87 -10.48
C PHE A 164 0.80 -23.80 -11.05
N LYS A 165 0.48 -24.65 -12.04
CA LYS A 165 -0.84 -24.71 -12.68
C LYS A 165 -1.94 -25.24 -11.76
N ALA A 166 -1.61 -26.14 -10.85
CA ALA A 166 -2.55 -26.72 -9.89
C ALA A 166 -2.94 -25.75 -8.76
N HIS A 167 -2.18 -24.67 -8.59
CA HIS A 167 -2.48 -23.70 -7.54
C HIS A 167 -3.82 -23.03 -7.77
N LYS A 168 -4.63 -23.01 -6.71
CA LYS A 168 -5.88 -22.26 -6.64
C LYS A 168 -5.75 -21.18 -5.57
N PRO A 169 -6.12 -19.94 -5.86
CA PRO A 169 -6.07 -18.88 -4.86
C PRO A 169 -6.85 -19.23 -3.59
N HIS A 170 -6.21 -19.13 -2.45
CA HIS A 170 -6.84 -19.38 -1.14
C HIS A 170 -7.75 -18.25 -0.68
N ARG A 171 -7.66 -17.08 -1.32
CA ARG A 171 -8.51 -15.91 -1.06
C ARG A 171 -8.56 -15.49 0.42
N HIS A 172 -7.41 -15.45 1.08
CA HIS A 172 -7.27 -15.10 2.49
C HIS A 172 -6.29 -13.94 2.74
N MET A 173 -6.27 -12.99 1.80
CA MET A 173 -5.48 -11.76 1.89
C MET A 173 -6.34 -10.54 1.60
N ILE A 174 -6.01 -9.42 2.23
CA ILE A 174 -6.51 -8.09 1.88
C ILE A 174 -5.35 -7.26 1.34
N ALA A 175 -5.56 -6.65 0.18
CA ALA A 175 -4.65 -5.66 -0.40
C ALA A 175 -5.27 -4.27 -0.25
N HIS A 176 -4.59 -3.37 0.44
CA HIS A 176 -5.05 -2.00 0.63
C HIS A 176 -4.28 -1.05 -0.30
N MET A 177 -5.01 -0.29 -1.10
CA MET A 177 -4.50 0.77 -1.97
C MET A 177 -4.75 2.12 -1.31
N ASP A 178 -3.69 2.66 -0.70
CA ASP A 178 -3.73 3.93 0.04
C ASP A 178 -3.73 5.13 -0.92
N GLY A 179 -4.88 5.78 -1.01
CA GLY A 179 -5.07 6.96 -1.84
C GLY A 179 -5.03 6.66 -3.35
N ASP A 180 -4.86 7.71 -4.14
CA ASP A 180 -5.03 7.65 -5.60
C ASP A 180 -3.71 7.48 -6.37
N PHE A 181 -2.66 7.08 -5.66
CA PHE A 181 -1.33 6.96 -6.27
C PHE A 181 -1.28 5.93 -7.41
N HIS A 182 -2.12 4.88 -7.34
CA HIS A 182 -2.27 3.88 -8.40
C HIS A 182 -2.76 4.47 -9.72
N ALA A 183 -3.49 5.57 -9.64
CA ALA A 183 -4.09 6.22 -10.79
C ALA A 183 -3.12 7.15 -11.53
N LEU A 184 -1.92 7.43 -10.98
CA LEU A 184 -0.90 8.22 -11.67
C LEU A 184 -0.42 7.54 -12.98
N ASP A 185 -0.63 6.24 -13.10
CA ASP A 185 -0.31 5.45 -14.30
C ASP A 185 -1.46 5.34 -15.29
N ALA A 186 -2.68 5.67 -14.89
CA ALA A 186 -3.83 5.59 -15.78
C ALA A 186 -3.74 6.66 -16.86
N LYS A 187 -3.82 6.23 -18.11
CA LYS A 187 -3.48 7.11 -19.22
C LYS A 187 -4.69 7.73 -19.89
N ASN A 188 -5.71 6.95 -20.22
CA ASN A 188 -6.74 7.43 -21.14
C ASN A 188 -8.14 6.84 -20.93
N SER A 189 -8.32 5.83 -20.08
CA SER A 189 -9.61 5.15 -19.92
C SER A 189 -9.87 4.67 -18.48
N ALA A 190 -11.12 4.43 -18.14
CA ALA A 190 -11.48 3.80 -16.86
C ALA A 190 -10.83 2.42 -16.68
N HIS A 191 -10.65 1.69 -17.77
CA HIS A 191 -10.02 0.38 -17.76
C HIS A 191 -8.54 0.40 -17.33
N ASP A 192 -7.80 1.48 -17.59
CA ASP A 192 -6.40 1.63 -17.15
C ASP A 192 -6.26 1.55 -15.61
N PHE A 193 -7.31 1.89 -14.86
CA PHE A 193 -7.34 1.79 -13.41
C PHE A 193 -7.44 0.34 -12.90
N CYS A 194 -7.68 -0.62 -13.77
CA CYS A 194 -7.68 -2.05 -13.44
C CYS A 194 -6.28 -2.67 -13.34
N LYS A 195 -5.21 -1.96 -13.74
CA LYS A 195 -3.82 -2.45 -13.72
C LYS A 195 -3.40 -3.08 -12.38
N PRO A 196 -3.63 -2.48 -11.19
CA PRO A 196 -3.30 -3.12 -9.92
C PRO A 196 -4.11 -4.40 -9.68
N ILE A 197 -5.40 -4.40 -10.03
CA ILE A 197 -6.29 -5.57 -9.89
C ILE A 197 -5.79 -6.71 -10.78
N TYR A 198 -5.41 -6.41 -12.04
CA TYR A 198 -4.79 -7.37 -12.94
C TYR A 198 -3.56 -8.03 -12.32
N THR A 199 -2.68 -7.26 -11.69
CA THR A 199 -1.50 -7.79 -11.01
C THR A 199 -1.88 -8.78 -9.91
N MET A 200 -3.00 -8.54 -9.21
CA MET A 200 -3.45 -9.32 -8.06
C MET A 200 -4.44 -10.46 -8.40
N LYS A 201 -4.93 -10.55 -9.63
CA LYS A 201 -6.06 -11.41 -10.02
C LYS A 201 -5.91 -12.91 -9.67
N ASP A 202 -4.70 -13.44 -9.83
CA ASP A 202 -4.40 -14.87 -9.65
C ASP A 202 -3.74 -15.16 -8.29
N SER A 203 -3.83 -14.21 -7.35
CA SER A 203 -3.24 -14.31 -6.02
C SER A 203 -4.25 -14.72 -4.94
N ASP A 204 -3.78 -14.85 -3.71
CA ASP A 204 -4.63 -15.15 -2.55
C ASP A 204 -5.43 -13.95 -2.04
N VAL A 205 -5.43 -12.83 -2.76
CA VAL A 205 -6.23 -11.64 -2.42
C VAL A 205 -7.72 -11.96 -2.57
N SER A 206 -8.46 -11.79 -1.48
CA SER A 206 -9.92 -11.89 -1.43
C SER A 206 -10.61 -10.53 -1.56
N ILE A 207 -9.96 -9.49 -1.05
CA ILE A 207 -10.49 -8.14 -0.95
C ILE A 207 -9.40 -7.16 -1.38
N ILE A 208 -9.74 -6.28 -2.31
CA ILE A 208 -8.97 -5.08 -2.56
C ILE A 208 -9.70 -3.92 -1.89
N CYS A 209 -9.05 -3.27 -0.96
CA CYS A 209 -9.55 -2.06 -0.33
C CYS A 209 -8.91 -0.85 -1.00
N GLN A 210 -9.71 -0.03 -1.64
CA GLN A 210 -9.28 1.22 -2.26
C GLN A 210 -9.79 2.40 -1.44
N GLU A 211 -8.92 3.30 -1.03
CA GLU A 211 -9.35 4.60 -0.53
C GLU A 211 -10.05 5.36 -1.66
N VAL A 212 -11.26 5.79 -1.39
CA VAL A 212 -12.12 6.38 -2.41
C VAL A 212 -12.20 7.90 -2.29
N ILE A 213 -12.33 8.54 -3.45
CA ILE A 213 -12.74 9.93 -3.56
C ILE A 213 -14.27 9.93 -3.57
N ASN A 214 -14.86 10.64 -2.62
CA ASN A 214 -16.30 10.86 -2.59
C ASN A 214 -16.65 12.34 -2.86
N ASP A 215 -17.90 12.61 -3.20
CA ASP A 215 -18.36 13.97 -3.52
C ASP A 215 -18.30 14.93 -2.33
N LEU A 216 -18.31 14.38 -1.13
CA LEU A 216 -18.26 15.15 0.11
C LEU A 216 -16.85 15.70 0.38
N CYS A 217 -15.82 15.03 -0.15
CA CYS A 217 -14.45 15.46 -0.13
C CYS A 217 -14.12 16.26 -1.41
N THR A 218 -14.80 17.37 -1.63
CA THR A 218 -14.48 18.25 -2.74
C THR A 218 -13.19 18.98 -2.44
N TRP A 219 -12.21 18.73 -3.27
CA TRP A 219 -10.93 19.39 -3.21
C TRP A 219 -11.07 20.79 -3.80
N GLU A 220 -10.79 21.82 -3.00
CA GLU A 220 -10.69 23.17 -3.54
C GLU A 220 -9.57 23.20 -4.58
N GLN A 221 -9.91 23.59 -5.78
CA GLN A 221 -8.91 23.73 -6.82
C GLN A 221 -8.09 24.99 -6.53
N PRO A 222 -6.76 24.91 -6.51
CA PRO A 222 -5.93 26.09 -6.38
C PRO A 222 -6.21 27.02 -7.56
N GLY A 223 -6.20 28.32 -7.30
CA GLY A 223 -6.30 29.35 -8.33
C GLY A 223 -5.16 29.24 -9.37
N GLU A 224 -5.29 29.97 -10.48
CA GLU A 224 -4.31 29.97 -11.57
C GLU A 224 -2.90 30.37 -11.11
N ASP A 225 -2.80 31.16 -10.05
CA ASP A 225 -1.53 31.65 -9.48
C ASP A 225 -0.84 30.63 -8.55
N TYR A 226 -1.43 29.48 -8.32
CA TYR A 226 -0.87 28.48 -7.42
C TYR A 226 0.33 27.76 -8.02
N VAL A 227 1.47 27.88 -7.39
CA VAL A 227 2.70 27.19 -7.79
C VAL A 227 2.80 25.87 -7.03
N TYR A 228 2.69 24.75 -7.74
CA TYR A 228 2.89 23.44 -7.17
C TYR A 228 4.34 23.27 -6.70
N ARG A 229 4.52 22.76 -5.48
CA ARG A 229 5.85 22.55 -4.90
C ARG A 229 6.69 21.52 -5.68
N ASP A 230 6.02 20.62 -6.37
CA ASP A 230 6.66 19.56 -7.16
C ASP A 230 5.74 19.01 -8.26
N ALA A 231 6.34 18.25 -9.18
CA ALA A 231 5.63 17.62 -10.29
C ALA A 231 4.60 16.57 -9.84
N ILE A 232 4.84 15.93 -8.68
CA ILE A 232 3.91 14.94 -8.12
C ILE A 232 2.61 15.62 -7.74
N SER A 233 2.69 16.77 -7.06
CA SER A 233 1.51 17.56 -6.70
C SER A 233 0.71 18.01 -7.91
N ALA A 234 1.39 18.47 -8.97
CA ALA A 234 0.74 18.84 -10.23
C ALA A 234 0.07 17.65 -10.92
N SER A 235 0.72 16.50 -10.94
CA SER A 235 0.19 15.27 -11.51
C SER A 235 -1.03 14.76 -10.72
N ARG A 236 -0.97 14.81 -9.40
CA ARG A 236 -2.11 14.48 -8.52
C ARG A 236 -3.34 15.33 -8.80
N VAL A 237 -3.17 16.66 -8.93
CA VAL A 237 -4.29 17.55 -9.25
C VAL A 237 -4.93 17.18 -10.57
N LYS A 238 -4.12 16.95 -11.60
CA LYS A 238 -4.62 16.53 -12.91
C LYS A 238 -5.38 15.20 -12.82
N LEU A 239 -4.86 14.27 -12.04
CA LEU A 239 -5.48 13.00 -11.77
C LEU A 239 -6.81 13.16 -11.03
N PHE A 240 -6.83 13.91 -9.92
CA PHE A 240 -8.05 14.16 -9.16
C PHE A 240 -9.15 14.78 -10.01
N ARG A 241 -8.79 15.71 -10.90
CA ARG A 241 -9.74 16.26 -11.87
C ARG A 241 -10.31 15.21 -12.80
N SER A 242 -9.47 14.30 -13.28
CA SER A 242 -9.91 13.19 -14.13
C SER A 242 -10.81 12.22 -13.36
N LEU A 243 -10.42 11.86 -12.12
CA LEU A 243 -11.17 10.96 -11.26
C LEU A 243 -12.52 11.54 -10.85
N THR A 244 -12.56 12.79 -10.37
CA THR A 244 -13.80 13.46 -9.97
C THR A 244 -14.78 13.60 -11.11
N SER A 245 -14.30 13.75 -12.34
CA SER A 245 -15.14 13.83 -13.53
C SER A 245 -15.72 12.49 -13.97
N ASN A 246 -15.01 11.38 -13.70
CA ASN A 246 -15.34 10.04 -14.23
C ASN A 246 -15.35 8.94 -13.16
N LYS A 247 -15.36 9.29 -11.88
CA LYS A 247 -15.22 8.33 -10.79
C LYS A 247 -16.22 7.17 -10.82
N GLU A 248 -17.47 7.44 -11.16
CA GLU A 248 -18.51 6.41 -11.25
C GLU A 248 -18.17 5.35 -12.31
N GLU A 249 -17.68 5.78 -13.47
CA GLU A 249 -17.27 4.88 -14.54
C GLU A 249 -16.03 4.07 -14.12
N ILE A 250 -15.05 4.74 -13.49
CA ILE A 250 -13.81 4.11 -13.02
C ILE A 250 -14.11 3.05 -11.97
N TYR A 251 -14.88 3.38 -10.93
CA TYR A 251 -15.21 2.42 -9.87
C TYR A 251 -16.06 1.28 -10.38
N LYS A 252 -17.02 1.56 -11.25
CA LYS A 252 -17.83 0.52 -11.89
C LYS A 252 -16.97 -0.47 -12.68
N GLU A 253 -16.01 0.03 -13.44
CA GLU A 253 -15.08 -0.81 -14.21
C GLU A 253 -14.17 -1.63 -13.29
N GLN A 254 -13.57 -1.01 -12.28
CA GLN A 254 -12.71 -1.71 -11.31
C GLN A 254 -13.46 -2.80 -10.54
N ILE A 255 -14.68 -2.50 -10.06
CA ILE A 255 -15.51 -3.48 -9.34
C ILE A 255 -15.87 -4.65 -10.26
N ALA A 256 -16.33 -4.35 -11.49
CA ALA A 256 -16.67 -5.40 -12.45
C ALA A 256 -15.46 -6.28 -12.79
N TYR A 257 -14.30 -5.66 -12.98
CA TYR A 257 -13.05 -6.37 -13.27
C TYR A 257 -12.60 -7.25 -12.10
N ALA A 258 -12.65 -6.74 -10.88
CA ALA A 258 -12.33 -7.51 -9.67
C ALA A 258 -13.26 -8.72 -9.49
N HIS A 259 -14.57 -8.51 -9.69
CA HIS A 259 -15.57 -9.57 -9.59
C HIS A 259 -15.36 -10.70 -10.62
N GLN A 260 -14.91 -10.38 -11.85
CA GLN A 260 -14.56 -11.39 -12.86
C GLN A 260 -13.45 -12.34 -12.37
N HIS A 261 -12.59 -11.85 -11.46
CA HIS A 261 -11.50 -12.61 -10.88
C HIS A 261 -11.80 -13.13 -9.46
N GLY A 262 -13.05 -13.03 -9.00
CA GLY A 262 -13.47 -13.51 -7.68
C GLY A 262 -12.89 -12.71 -6.51
N ILE A 263 -12.57 -11.42 -6.73
CA ILE A 263 -12.04 -10.48 -5.75
C ILE A 263 -13.14 -9.47 -5.42
N LYS A 264 -13.34 -9.18 -4.14
CA LYS A 264 -14.26 -8.13 -3.68
C LYS A 264 -13.56 -6.78 -3.64
N MET A 265 -14.32 -5.72 -3.92
CA MET A 265 -13.84 -4.34 -3.81
C MET A 265 -14.47 -3.65 -2.61
N PHE A 266 -13.63 -3.18 -1.69
CA PHE A 266 -14.06 -2.39 -0.53
C PHE A 266 -13.63 -0.94 -0.70
N ALA A 267 -14.50 -0.03 -0.28
CA ALA A 267 -14.18 1.39 -0.20
C ALA A 267 -13.46 1.70 1.11
N GLY A 268 -12.25 2.21 1.05
CA GLY A 268 -11.47 2.64 2.22
C GLY A 268 -11.85 4.05 2.63
N HIS A 269 -12.24 4.24 3.89
CA HIS A 269 -12.55 5.54 4.46
C HIS A 269 -11.64 5.83 5.63
N ARG A 270 -10.83 6.91 5.50
CA ARG A 270 -10.12 7.44 6.66
C ARG A 270 -11.11 8.12 7.58
N MET A 271 -11.22 7.61 8.81
CA MET A 271 -12.18 8.13 9.79
C MET A 271 -11.73 9.45 10.39
N GLN A 272 -10.47 9.81 10.24
CA GLN A 272 -9.93 11.10 10.65
C GLN A 272 -10.43 12.22 9.72
N LEU A 273 -11.08 13.22 10.27
CA LEU A 273 -11.52 14.41 9.56
C LEU A 273 -10.76 15.64 10.06
N SER A 274 -9.82 16.12 9.24
CA SER A 274 -9.01 17.30 9.54
C SER A 274 -8.56 18.01 8.26
N ASN A 275 -8.40 19.32 8.34
CA ASN A 275 -7.66 20.10 7.36
C ASN A 275 -6.41 20.63 8.05
N PHE A 276 -5.23 20.17 7.65
CA PHE A 276 -3.99 20.63 8.26
C PHE A 276 -3.80 22.12 8.06
N SER A 277 -3.43 22.82 9.16
CA SER A 277 -3.14 24.24 9.12
C SER A 277 -1.76 24.52 8.52
N PHE A 278 -1.54 25.74 8.03
CA PHE A 278 -0.22 26.19 7.57
C PHE A 278 0.87 25.83 8.62
N PRO A 279 2.05 25.33 8.21
CA PRO A 279 2.57 25.23 6.84
C PRO A 279 2.21 23.93 6.11
N TYR A 280 1.37 23.10 6.67
CA TYR A 280 1.01 21.79 6.15
C TYR A 280 -0.30 21.80 5.36
N ASP A 281 -1.03 22.93 5.35
CA ASP A 281 -2.22 23.06 4.56
C ASP A 281 -1.88 22.92 3.07
N SER A 282 -2.62 22.08 2.43
CA SER A 282 -2.63 22.01 0.98
C SER A 282 -4.04 22.32 0.50
N PRO A 283 -4.24 23.33 -0.33
CA PRO A 283 -5.56 23.59 -0.91
C PRO A 283 -6.06 22.39 -1.73
N LEU A 284 -5.16 21.45 -2.05
CA LEU A 284 -5.47 20.22 -2.76
C LEU A 284 -6.15 19.17 -1.86
N PHE A 285 -6.09 19.33 -0.55
CA PHE A 285 -6.54 18.33 0.43
C PHE A 285 -7.48 18.92 1.48
N ARG A 286 -8.17 20.01 1.16
CA ARG A 286 -9.17 20.61 2.06
C ARG A 286 -10.52 19.94 1.89
N ILE A 287 -11.12 19.62 3.01
CA ILE A 287 -12.49 19.15 3.09
C ILE A 287 -13.35 20.33 3.54
N PRO A 288 -14.20 20.90 2.68
CA PRO A 288 -15.01 22.08 3.02
C PRO A 288 -15.85 21.90 4.27
N PHE A 289 -16.35 20.69 4.50
CA PHE A 289 -17.10 20.34 5.70
C PHE A 289 -16.29 20.62 6.98
N VAL A 290 -15.01 20.26 7.01
CA VAL A 290 -14.12 20.49 8.18
C VAL A 290 -13.99 21.98 8.47
N ASP A 291 -13.86 22.80 7.42
CA ASP A 291 -13.78 24.26 7.59
C ASP A 291 -15.08 24.87 8.11
N ALA A 292 -16.21 24.36 7.67
CA ALA A 292 -17.53 24.81 8.11
C ALA A 292 -17.85 24.39 9.56
N HIS A 293 -17.26 23.27 10.04
CA HIS A 293 -17.57 22.64 11.32
C HIS A 293 -16.42 22.74 12.33
N LYS A 294 -15.60 23.81 12.24
CA LYS A 294 -14.48 24.05 13.18
C LYS A 294 -14.86 24.08 14.66
N HIS A 295 -16.12 24.32 14.97
CA HIS A 295 -16.68 24.31 16.31
C HIS A 295 -17.02 22.91 16.83
N GLU A 296 -16.91 21.88 15.96
CA GLU A 296 -17.18 20.47 16.28
C GLU A 296 -15.88 19.65 16.40
N ARG A 297 -14.78 20.34 16.69
CA ARG A 297 -13.47 19.72 16.86
C ARG A 297 -13.34 19.03 18.21
N CYS A 298 -12.42 18.06 18.25
CA CYS A 298 -11.95 17.49 19.50
C CYS A 298 -11.30 18.55 20.39
N GLU A 299 -11.35 18.35 21.70
CA GLU A 299 -10.75 19.24 22.69
C GLU A 299 -9.83 18.43 23.61
N ALA A 300 -8.60 18.84 23.75
CA ALA A 300 -7.63 18.21 24.62
C ALA A 300 -7.99 18.39 26.11
N ARG A 301 -7.29 17.66 26.96
CA ARG A 301 -7.48 17.68 28.42
C ARG A 301 -7.38 19.08 29.03
N ASP A 302 -6.50 19.91 28.52
CA ASP A 302 -6.27 21.31 28.98
C ASP A 302 -7.22 22.33 28.35
N GLY A 303 -8.17 21.88 27.51
CA GLY A 303 -9.09 22.74 26.79
C GLY A 303 -8.58 23.22 25.44
N THR A 304 -7.40 22.80 25.00
CA THR A 304 -6.89 23.14 23.68
C THR A 304 -7.74 22.46 22.59
N VAL A 305 -8.20 23.26 21.62
CA VAL A 305 -8.93 22.75 20.46
C VAL A 305 -7.94 22.08 19.49
N ILE A 306 -8.27 20.86 19.06
CA ILE A 306 -7.45 20.04 18.19
C ILE A 306 -7.98 20.11 16.77
N ASP A 307 -7.13 19.98 15.76
CA ASP A 307 -7.53 20.08 14.34
C ASP A 307 -8.20 18.82 13.78
N PHE A 308 -8.97 18.10 14.62
CA PHE A 308 -9.75 16.92 14.22
C PHE A 308 -11.20 17.12 14.62
N LEU A 309 -12.14 16.80 13.73
CA LEU A 309 -13.56 16.78 14.06
C LEU A 309 -13.89 15.57 14.96
N SER A 310 -14.77 15.79 15.92
CA SER A 310 -15.17 14.77 16.88
C SER A 310 -16.43 14.03 16.46
N TYR A 311 -16.38 12.71 16.54
CA TYR A 311 -17.57 11.84 16.40
C TYR A 311 -18.58 11.99 17.54
N GLY A 312 -18.28 12.78 18.57
CA GLY A 312 -19.27 13.19 19.56
C GLY A 312 -20.40 14.04 18.96
N TYR A 313 -20.16 14.68 17.82
CA TYR A 313 -21.15 15.51 17.12
C TYR A 313 -21.87 14.72 16.04
N GLU A 314 -23.20 14.86 15.99
CA GLU A 314 -24.05 14.13 15.03
C GLU A 314 -23.74 14.50 13.59
N ALA A 315 -23.47 15.78 13.29
CA ALA A 315 -23.15 16.23 11.94
C ALA A 315 -21.89 15.56 11.38
N VAL A 316 -20.88 15.28 12.24
CA VAL A 316 -19.65 14.56 11.85
C VAL A 316 -19.95 13.10 11.53
N GLN A 317 -20.80 12.45 12.36
CA GLN A 317 -21.25 11.07 12.11
C GLN A 317 -22.04 10.97 10.79
N ASP A 318 -22.97 11.90 10.57
CA ASP A 318 -23.83 11.92 9.37
C ASP A 318 -23.02 12.17 8.12
N PHE A 319 -22.03 13.08 8.16
CA PHE A 319 -21.11 13.31 7.05
C PHE A 319 -20.36 12.03 6.64
N MET A 320 -19.83 11.28 7.61
CA MET A 320 -19.14 10.03 7.31
C MET A 320 -20.09 8.93 6.86
N LEU A 321 -21.30 8.89 7.40
CA LEU A 321 -22.32 7.96 6.92
C LEU A 321 -22.68 8.24 5.46
N ASP A 322 -22.85 9.51 5.07
CA ASP A 322 -23.16 9.91 3.70
C ASP A 322 -22.03 9.51 2.74
N ALA A 323 -20.75 9.65 3.15
CA ALA A 323 -19.59 9.19 2.39
C ALA A 323 -19.62 7.66 2.16
N MET A 324 -19.94 6.89 3.20
CA MET A 324 -20.08 5.43 3.08
C MET A 324 -21.28 5.03 2.20
N MET A 325 -22.39 5.77 2.29
CA MET A 325 -23.57 5.54 1.46
C MET A 325 -23.32 5.87 -0.02
N GLU A 326 -22.45 6.84 -0.32
CA GLU A 326 -21.99 7.08 -1.69
C GLU A 326 -21.26 5.86 -2.25
N SER A 327 -20.34 5.27 -1.47
CA SER A 327 -19.66 4.02 -1.86
C SER A 327 -20.63 2.85 -2.08
N ALA A 328 -21.69 2.77 -1.27
CA ALA A 328 -22.75 1.78 -1.47
C ALA A 328 -23.45 1.96 -2.82
N LYS A 329 -23.76 3.19 -3.20
CA LYS A 329 -24.38 3.53 -4.49
C LYS A 329 -23.48 3.24 -5.68
N GLN A 330 -22.16 3.39 -5.51
CA GLN A 330 -21.16 3.06 -6.53
C GLN A 330 -20.97 1.56 -6.74
N GLY A 331 -21.46 0.72 -5.83
CA GLY A 331 -21.49 -0.73 -6.01
C GLY A 331 -20.40 -1.50 -5.28
N PHE A 332 -19.62 -0.88 -4.40
CA PHE A 332 -18.66 -1.58 -3.55
C PHE A 332 -19.30 -2.67 -2.72
N ASP A 333 -18.56 -3.73 -2.43
CA ASP A 333 -19.02 -4.89 -1.63
C ASP A 333 -18.98 -4.61 -0.13
N GLY A 334 -18.19 -3.64 0.29
CA GLY A 334 -18.03 -3.27 1.68
C GLY A 334 -17.25 -1.97 1.87
N VAL A 335 -17.08 -1.62 3.12
CA VAL A 335 -16.23 -0.50 3.54
C VAL A 335 -15.14 -1.00 4.48
N LEU A 336 -13.96 -0.38 4.40
CA LEU A 336 -12.91 -0.46 5.42
C LEU A 336 -12.78 0.90 6.10
N ASN A 337 -13.17 0.98 7.36
CA ASN A 337 -13.07 2.19 8.16
C ASN A 337 -11.73 2.22 8.89
N ILE A 338 -10.87 3.17 8.52
CA ILE A 338 -9.49 3.27 8.98
C ILE A 338 -9.44 4.20 10.19
N TRP A 339 -9.43 3.60 11.40
CA TRP A 339 -9.43 4.31 12.68
C TRP A 339 -8.03 4.58 13.24
N THR A 340 -7.01 3.96 12.69
CA THR A 340 -5.66 3.93 13.27
C THR A 340 -4.82 5.17 12.99
N ARG A 341 -5.45 6.29 12.65
CA ARG A 341 -4.78 7.59 12.49
C ARG A 341 -5.67 8.68 13.05
N GLY A 342 -5.08 9.57 13.86
CA GLY A 342 -5.73 10.74 14.42
C GLY A 342 -6.59 10.46 15.65
N ILE A 343 -7.19 11.52 16.15
CA ILE A 343 -8.07 11.53 17.31
C ILE A 343 -9.51 11.62 16.81
N HIS A 344 -10.40 10.84 17.38
CA HIS A 344 -11.80 10.80 16.96
C HIS A 344 -12.77 11.23 18.06
N LEU A 345 -12.37 11.07 19.32
CA LEU A 345 -13.11 11.45 20.55
C LEU A 345 -12.09 11.80 21.63
N TYR A 346 -12.29 12.93 22.32
CA TYR A 346 -11.41 13.30 23.41
C TYR A 346 -12.16 13.88 24.61
N PHE A 347 -12.06 15.20 24.92
CA PHE A 347 -12.70 15.83 26.08
C PHE A 347 -13.67 16.95 25.68
N GLU A 348 -14.09 17.00 24.43
CA GLU A 348 -15.03 17.98 23.90
C GLU A 348 -16.44 17.84 24.53
N LYS A 349 -17.21 18.90 24.36
CA LYS A 349 -18.50 19.06 25.02
C LYS A 349 -19.45 17.85 24.92
N PRO A 350 -19.70 17.21 23.78
CA PRO A 350 -20.62 16.05 23.70
C PRO A 350 -20.15 14.87 24.56
N VAL A 351 -18.83 14.62 24.60
CA VAL A 351 -18.26 13.57 25.44
C VAL A 351 -18.40 13.92 26.92
N ALA A 352 -18.14 15.20 27.27
CA ALA A 352 -18.27 15.69 28.62
C ALA A 352 -19.71 15.66 29.12
N ASP A 353 -20.68 16.06 28.30
CA ASP A 353 -22.09 16.04 28.63
C ASP A 353 -22.58 14.60 28.88
N ARG A 354 -22.21 13.66 28.02
CA ARG A 354 -22.55 12.24 28.17
C ARG A 354 -21.89 11.60 29.38
N PHE A 355 -20.64 11.98 29.67
CA PHE A 355 -19.97 11.53 30.90
C PHE A 355 -20.70 12.01 32.15
N LYS A 356 -21.08 13.28 32.17
CA LYS A 356 -21.85 13.87 33.29
C LYS A 356 -23.22 13.23 33.45
N GLU A 357 -23.93 12.97 32.36
CA GLU A 357 -25.22 12.29 32.38
C GLU A 357 -25.11 10.91 33.03
N LYS A 358 -24.05 10.16 32.70
CA LYS A 358 -23.86 8.77 33.11
C LYS A 358 -23.29 8.61 34.52
N PHE A 359 -22.32 9.46 34.86
CA PHE A 359 -21.55 9.33 36.11
C PHE A 359 -21.72 10.51 37.10
N GLY A 360 -22.52 11.50 36.73
CA GLY A 360 -22.76 12.70 37.53
C GLY A 360 -21.68 13.76 37.37
N ASP A 361 -21.90 14.92 37.99
CA ASP A 361 -21.06 16.11 37.89
C ASP A 361 -20.00 16.25 39.00
N LYS A 362 -19.88 15.26 39.87
CA LYS A 362 -18.88 15.25 40.94
C LYS A 362 -17.49 14.85 40.48
N ILE A 363 -17.38 14.26 39.31
CA ILE A 363 -16.14 13.75 38.75
C ILE A 363 -15.80 14.60 37.52
N ASP A 364 -14.67 15.28 37.54
CA ASP A 364 -14.12 15.92 36.36
C ASP A 364 -13.43 14.84 35.51
N MET A 365 -13.99 14.54 34.33
CA MET A 365 -13.44 13.52 33.43
C MET A 365 -12.04 13.85 32.98
N ARG A 366 -11.65 15.14 32.95
CA ARG A 366 -10.31 15.60 32.56
C ARG A 366 -9.21 15.20 33.55
N THR A 367 -9.58 14.80 34.76
CA THR A 367 -8.66 14.28 35.78
C THR A 367 -8.44 12.78 35.71
N LEU A 368 -9.23 12.09 34.86
CA LEU A 368 -9.15 10.63 34.71
C LEU A 368 -8.01 10.25 33.77
N LYS A 369 -7.43 9.08 33.99
CA LYS A 369 -6.52 8.48 33.03
C LYS A 369 -7.26 8.08 31.75
N GLU A 370 -6.56 7.94 30.64
CA GLU A 370 -7.18 7.60 29.36
C GLU A 370 -7.75 6.17 29.33
N ASP A 371 -7.20 5.28 30.14
CA ASP A 371 -7.65 3.91 30.34
C ASP A 371 -8.73 3.78 31.42
N ASP A 372 -9.25 4.89 31.97
CA ASP A 372 -10.35 4.83 32.95
C ASP A 372 -11.61 4.21 32.33
N PRO A 373 -12.16 3.13 32.89
CA PRO A 373 -13.29 2.42 32.30
C PRO A 373 -14.52 3.29 32.03
N ARG A 374 -14.72 4.34 32.80
CA ARG A 374 -15.87 5.27 32.65
C ARG A 374 -15.68 6.14 31.40
N LEU A 375 -14.46 6.59 31.13
CA LEU A 375 -14.15 7.38 29.96
C LEU A 375 -14.23 6.50 28.69
N ILE A 376 -13.68 5.29 28.77
CA ILE A 376 -13.80 4.29 27.71
C ILE A 376 -15.26 3.99 27.40
N GLU A 377 -16.10 3.75 28.43
CA GLU A 377 -17.51 3.43 28.26
C GLU A 377 -18.26 4.53 27.48
N VAL A 378 -18.01 5.81 27.82
CA VAL A 378 -18.66 6.94 27.15
C VAL A 378 -18.23 7.03 25.68
N LYS A 379 -16.93 6.92 25.41
CA LYS A 379 -16.41 6.95 24.04
C LYS A 379 -16.94 5.77 23.22
N SER A 380 -16.93 4.57 23.81
CA SER A 380 -17.43 3.36 23.15
C SER A 380 -18.93 3.45 22.83
N ASP A 381 -19.73 4.02 23.71
CA ASP A 381 -21.16 4.23 23.45
C ASP A 381 -21.38 5.10 22.21
N ILE A 382 -20.60 6.16 22.03
CA ILE A 382 -20.70 7.06 20.87
C ILE A 382 -20.37 6.30 19.59
N ILE A 383 -19.26 5.57 19.57
CA ILE A 383 -18.82 4.83 18.37
C ILE A 383 -19.80 3.68 18.05
N VAL A 384 -20.29 2.96 19.06
CA VAL A 384 -21.27 1.88 18.84
C VAL A 384 -22.59 2.44 18.29
N GLU A 385 -23.07 3.57 18.79
CA GLU A 385 -24.26 4.24 18.27
C GLU A 385 -24.07 4.68 16.80
N PHE A 386 -22.90 5.21 16.45
CA PHE A 386 -22.56 5.52 15.09
C PHE A 386 -22.63 4.27 14.18
N TYR A 387 -22.02 3.16 14.59
CA TYR A 387 -22.07 1.93 13.80
C TYR A 387 -23.46 1.31 13.70
N ARG A 388 -24.33 1.51 14.69
CA ARG A 388 -25.75 1.13 14.59
C ARG A 388 -26.46 1.94 13.49
N LYS A 389 -26.16 3.26 13.36
CA LYS A 389 -26.66 4.09 12.25
C LYS A 389 -26.15 3.56 10.91
N VAL A 390 -24.85 3.25 10.78
CA VAL A 390 -24.23 2.73 9.56
C VAL A 390 -24.87 1.40 9.16
N ARG A 391 -24.95 0.43 10.07
CA ARG A 391 -25.52 -0.89 9.79
C ARG A 391 -26.98 -0.78 9.36
N LYS A 392 -27.77 0.04 10.05
CA LYS A 392 -29.18 0.29 9.69
C LYS A 392 -29.31 0.87 8.28
N ALA A 393 -28.46 1.83 7.91
CA ALA A 393 -28.48 2.44 6.58
C ALA A 393 -28.11 1.44 5.49
N PHE A 394 -27.07 0.63 5.69
CA PHE A 394 -26.64 -0.41 4.75
C PHE A 394 -27.71 -1.50 4.56
N SER A 395 -28.33 -1.97 5.65
CA SER A 395 -29.42 -2.94 5.58
C SER A 395 -30.63 -2.40 4.82
N ALA A 396 -31.00 -1.14 5.05
CA ALA A 396 -32.09 -0.48 4.34
C ALA A 396 -31.76 -0.36 2.84
N PHE A 397 -30.57 0.11 2.49
CA PHE A 397 -30.11 0.25 1.13
C PHE A 397 -30.07 -1.08 0.38
N ALA A 398 -29.53 -2.12 1.00
CA ALA A 398 -29.46 -3.48 0.44
C ALA A 398 -30.86 -4.01 0.11
N LYS A 399 -31.80 -3.86 1.05
CA LYS A 399 -33.20 -4.27 0.88
C LYS A 399 -33.91 -3.52 -0.24
N GLU A 400 -33.73 -2.19 -0.30
CA GLU A 400 -34.35 -1.34 -1.34
C GLU A 400 -33.84 -1.65 -2.73
N ASN A 401 -32.56 -2.03 -2.85
CA ASN A 401 -31.91 -2.26 -4.13
C ASN A 401 -31.77 -3.76 -4.50
N GLY A 402 -32.28 -4.68 -3.67
CA GLY A 402 -32.25 -6.13 -3.94
C GLY A 402 -30.83 -6.70 -4.06
N ARG A 403 -29.88 -6.15 -3.29
CA ARG A 403 -28.47 -6.57 -3.29
C ARG A 403 -28.04 -7.13 -1.93
N GLU A 404 -26.87 -7.78 -1.89
CA GLU A 404 -26.24 -8.17 -0.63
C GLU A 404 -25.91 -6.93 0.22
N GLU A 405 -26.00 -7.08 1.53
CA GLU A 405 -25.63 -6.03 2.47
C GLU A 405 -24.12 -5.80 2.43
N MET A 406 -23.72 -4.53 2.40
CA MET A 406 -22.31 -4.17 2.43
C MET A 406 -21.64 -4.64 3.71
N LYS A 407 -20.45 -5.21 3.57
CA LYS A 407 -19.61 -5.59 4.68
C LYS A 407 -18.96 -4.36 5.32
N ILE A 408 -18.81 -4.40 6.64
CA ILE A 408 -18.16 -3.36 7.43
C ILE A 408 -16.92 -3.94 8.06
N TYR A 409 -15.75 -3.53 7.56
CA TYR A 409 -14.47 -3.85 8.17
C TYR A 409 -13.91 -2.60 8.84
N ILE A 410 -13.17 -2.79 9.93
CA ILE A 410 -12.49 -1.71 10.65
C ILE A 410 -11.02 -2.05 10.86
N THR A 411 -10.19 -1.02 10.95
CA THR A 411 -8.84 -1.21 11.49
C THR A 411 -8.89 -1.12 13.01
N GLY A 412 -8.16 -2.01 13.66
CA GLY A 412 -7.86 -1.95 15.08
C GLY A 412 -6.40 -1.61 15.33
N CYS A 413 -6.08 -1.09 16.49
CA CYS A 413 -4.71 -0.87 16.94
C CYS A 413 -3.96 -2.20 17.07
N PHE A 414 -2.67 -2.11 17.41
CA PHE A 414 -1.83 -3.26 17.68
C PHE A 414 -2.41 -4.21 18.72
N ASP A 415 -2.98 -3.67 19.78
CA ASP A 415 -3.68 -4.41 20.83
C ASP A 415 -5.12 -3.89 21.03
N VAL A 416 -5.98 -4.77 21.53
CA VAL A 416 -7.39 -4.47 21.76
C VAL A 416 -7.58 -3.31 22.76
N GLN A 417 -6.70 -3.23 23.78
CA GLN A 417 -6.82 -2.18 24.80
C GLN A 417 -6.55 -0.79 24.20
N SER A 418 -5.57 -0.67 23.30
CA SER A 418 -5.30 0.59 22.60
C SER A 418 -6.51 1.04 21.76
N SER A 419 -7.17 0.10 21.08
CA SER A 419 -8.42 0.40 20.35
C SER A 419 -9.53 0.85 21.30
N LEU A 420 -9.66 0.17 22.42
CA LEU A 420 -10.68 0.44 23.42
C LEU A 420 -10.50 1.82 24.08
N ASN A 421 -9.26 2.22 24.38
CA ASN A 421 -8.95 3.54 24.92
C ASN A 421 -9.37 4.69 23.98
N ASP A 422 -9.41 4.42 22.68
CA ASP A 422 -9.92 5.37 21.67
C ASP A 422 -11.44 5.24 21.43
N GLY A 423 -12.13 4.42 22.20
CA GLY A 423 -13.58 4.19 22.11
C GLY A 423 -13.98 3.14 21.09
N ILE A 424 -13.02 2.48 20.43
CA ILE A 424 -13.29 1.43 19.44
C ILE A 424 -13.39 0.09 20.16
N ASP A 425 -14.55 -0.19 20.70
CA ASP A 425 -14.87 -1.44 21.40
C ASP A 425 -15.18 -2.56 20.41
N ILE A 426 -14.10 -3.19 19.89
CA ILE A 426 -14.19 -4.25 18.89
C ILE A 426 -15.04 -5.41 19.37
N ALA A 427 -14.95 -5.77 20.65
CA ALA A 427 -15.72 -6.86 21.22
C ALA A 427 -17.23 -6.57 21.20
N ARG A 428 -17.62 -5.35 21.55
CA ARG A 428 -19.02 -4.93 21.53
C ARG A 428 -19.54 -4.76 20.10
N LEU A 429 -18.76 -4.16 19.23
CA LEU A 429 -19.11 -4.03 17.79
C LEU A 429 -19.34 -5.40 17.15
N ALA A 430 -18.45 -6.36 17.41
CA ALA A 430 -18.57 -7.73 16.92
C ALA A 430 -19.81 -8.45 17.53
N LYS A 431 -20.00 -8.35 18.85
CA LYS A 431 -21.11 -8.96 19.58
C LYS A 431 -22.48 -8.48 19.07
N GLU A 432 -22.60 -7.21 18.74
CA GLU A 432 -23.83 -6.63 18.23
C GLU A 432 -24.00 -6.81 16.70
N GLY A 433 -23.06 -7.47 16.00
CA GLY A 433 -23.10 -7.68 14.55
C GLY A 433 -22.93 -6.40 13.75
N LEU A 434 -22.27 -5.39 14.32
CA LEU A 434 -22.09 -4.08 13.70
C LEU A 434 -20.88 -4.04 12.76
N ILE A 435 -19.96 -4.98 12.90
CA ILE A 435 -18.81 -5.18 12.02
C ILE A 435 -18.75 -6.62 11.52
N ASP A 436 -18.20 -6.81 10.33
CA ASP A 436 -18.00 -8.11 9.70
C ASP A 436 -16.52 -8.54 9.71
N GLY A 437 -15.60 -7.60 9.87
CA GLY A 437 -14.17 -7.90 9.89
C GLY A 437 -13.36 -6.85 10.65
N VAL A 438 -12.18 -7.29 11.12
CA VAL A 438 -11.20 -6.42 11.77
C VAL A 438 -9.82 -6.68 11.20
N ILE A 439 -9.08 -5.60 10.95
CA ILE A 439 -7.67 -5.64 10.55
C ILE A 439 -6.85 -5.09 11.72
N GLN A 440 -6.08 -5.96 12.36
CA GLN A 440 -5.09 -5.55 13.34
C GLN A 440 -3.93 -4.85 12.64
N THR A 441 -3.63 -3.62 13.03
CA THR A 441 -2.53 -2.86 12.46
C THR A 441 -1.34 -2.80 13.42
N LYS A 442 -0.20 -2.33 12.91
CA LYS A 442 0.99 -2.06 13.72
C LYS A 442 0.89 -0.82 14.61
N MET A 443 -0.20 -0.08 14.50
CA MET A 443 -0.33 1.20 15.20
C MET A 443 -0.73 0.96 16.65
N LYS A 444 0.01 1.56 17.56
CA LYS A 444 -0.30 1.59 18.99
C LYS A 444 -0.58 3.01 19.42
N LEU A 445 -1.61 3.21 20.19
CA LEU A 445 -1.87 4.49 20.83
C LEU A 445 -0.82 4.71 21.92
N CYS A 446 0.01 5.73 21.77
CA CYS A 446 0.94 6.14 22.81
C CYS A 446 0.23 7.00 23.85
N GLU A 447 0.47 6.70 25.12
CA GLU A 447 0.13 7.64 26.18
C GLU A 447 0.92 8.93 25.94
N GLN A 448 0.22 10.07 26.01
CA GLN A 448 0.91 11.35 26.13
C GLN A 448 1.58 11.39 27.50
N THR A 449 2.86 11.12 27.54
CA THR A 449 3.67 11.46 28.70
C THR A 449 4.13 12.92 28.53
N ASP A 450 3.91 13.75 29.54
CA ASP A 450 4.47 15.11 29.61
C ASP A 450 6.01 15.10 29.59
N ASP A 451 6.62 13.93 29.62
CA ASP A 451 8.04 13.65 29.77
C ASP A 451 8.80 13.48 28.46
N VAL A 452 8.24 13.86 27.34
CA VAL A 452 8.91 13.72 26.03
C VAL A 452 9.91 14.85 25.74
N LEU A 453 10.34 15.56 26.75
CA LEU A 453 11.50 16.40 26.67
C LEU A 453 12.76 15.52 26.78
N THR A 454 13.40 15.25 25.66
CA THR A 454 14.74 14.67 25.71
C THR A 454 15.66 15.60 26.47
N GLU A 455 16.44 15.07 27.41
CA GLU A 455 17.34 15.82 28.31
C GLU A 455 18.40 16.66 27.56
N ASP A 456 18.54 16.49 26.26
CA ASP A 456 19.57 17.08 25.42
C ASP A 456 19.11 18.25 24.53
N GLY A 457 17.88 18.71 24.64
CA GLY A 457 17.44 20.00 24.11
C GLY A 457 17.49 20.17 22.60
N ALA A 458 17.30 19.13 21.80
CA ALA A 458 17.21 19.22 20.35
C ALA A 458 15.93 19.96 19.92
N ALA A 459 16.01 21.28 19.89
CA ALA A 459 14.88 22.21 19.80
C ALA A 459 14.04 22.13 18.52
N ILE A 460 14.55 21.55 17.44
CA ILE A 460 13.88 21.58 16.12
C ILE A 460 12.87 20.43 16.00
N ASP A 461 13.20 19.27 16.50
CA ASP A 461 12.27 18.15 16.54
C ASP A 461 11.28 18.29 17.69
N LEU A 462 11.62 19.06 18.71
CA LEU A 462 10.80 19.30 19.87
C LEU A 462 9.50 20.04 19.56
N VAL A 463 9.53 21.08 18.75
CA VAL A 463 8.30 21.83 18.36
C VAL A 463 7.41 20.93 17.54
N ARG A 464 7.97 20.22 16.58
CA ARG A 464 7.24 19.29 15.73
C ARG A 464 6.69 18.10 16.52
N TYR A 465 7.47 17.59 17.45
CA TYR A 465 7.09 16.49 18.32
C TYR A 465 6.10 16.92 19.40
N THR A 466 6.27 18.12 19.97
CA THR A 466 5.38 18.66 21.01
C THR A 466 4.03 19.09 20.44
N GLU A 467 4.00 19.69 19.24
CA GLU A 467 2.75 19.95 18.53
C GLU A 467 2.07 18.64 18.11
N LYS A 468 2.83 17.71 17.60
CA LYS A 468 2.33 16.39 17.23
C LYS A 468 1.87 15.60 18.46
N ALA A 469 2.61 15.62 19.55
CA ALA A 469 2.25 14.93 20.78
C ALA A 469 1.09 15.62 21.53
N ARG A 470 0.92 16.92 21.39
CA ARG A 470 -0.22 17.67 21.98
C ARG A 470 -1.50 17.51 21.16
N HIS A 471 -1.38 17.41 19.84
CA HIS A 471 -2.50 17.47 18.90
C HIS A 471 -2.81 16.14 18.22
N GLU A 472 -1.87 15.22 18.20
CA GLU A 472 -2.06 13.87 17.74
C GLU A 472 -1.74 12.94 18.92
N ARG A 473 -2.70 12.16 19.37
CA ARG A 473 -2.35 10.91 20.02
C ARG A 473 -1.47 10.17 19.03
N MET A 474 -0.17 10.17 19.27
CA MET A 474 0.73 9.55 18.34
C MET A 474 0.47 8.05 18.33
N TYR A 475 -0.06 7.60 17.23
CA TYR A 475 0.09 6.20 16.89
C TYR A 475 1.56 5.99 16.58
N ASP A 476 2.31 5.51 17.56
CA ASP A 476 3.69 5.14 17.32
C ASP A 476 3.72 3.74 16.68
N ARG A 477 4.68 3.57 15.78
CA ARG A 477 4.95 2.25 15.24
C ARG A 477 5.65 1.45 16.30
N VAL A 478 5.12 0.29 16.65
CA VAL A 478 5.80 -0.59 17.59
C VAL A 478 7.16 -0.96 16.99
N SER A 479 8.23 -0.41 17.57
CA SER A 479 9.59 -0.72 17.17
C SER A 479 10.16 -1.83 18.06
N GLY A 480 11.09 -2.63 17.54
CA GLY A 480 11.78 -3.68 18.31
C GLY A 480 11.21 -5.07 18.10
N SER A 481 11.26 -5.91 19.11
CA SER A 481 10.85 -7.33 19.02
C SER A 481 9.32 -7.49 18.87
N PHE A 482 8.79 -6.85 17.84
CA PHE A 482 7.39 -6.84 17.45
C PHE A 482 6.75 -8.21 17.53
N MET A 483 7.48 -9.24 17.27
CA MET A 483 6.93 -10.56 17.11
C MET A 483 6.44 -11.20 18.40
N ASN A 484 7.09 -10.89 19.53
CA ASN A 484 6.59 -11.34 20.83
C ASN A 484 5.33 -10.57 21.23
N LEU A 485 5.29 -9.28 20.89
CA LEU A 485 4.14 -8.41 21.12
C LEU A 485 2.97 -8.77 20.19
N LEU A 486 3.23 -9.12 18.93
CA LEU A 486 2.19 -9.55 18.00
C LEU A 486 1.44 -10.78 18.53
N ALA A 487 2.17 -11.75 19.09
CA ALA A 487 1.55 -12.96 19.62
C ALA A 487 0.56 -12.67 20.74
N GLU A 488 0.88 -11.74 21.65
CA GLU A 488 -0.03 -11.35 22.75
C GLU A 488 -1.24 -10.55 22.24
N GLY A 489 -1.00 -9.53 21.41
CA GLY A 489 -2.08 -8.73 20.82
C GLY A 489 -3.03 -9.57 19.97
N THR A 490 -2.50 -10.44 19.14
CA THR A 490 -3.26 -11.34 18.26
C THR A 490 -4.16 -12.29 19.06
N LYS A 491 -3.71 -12.77 20.22
CA LYS A 491 -4.52 -13.66 21.05
C LYS A 491 -5.83 -12.99 21.48
N ALA A 492 -5.77 -11.77 21.97
CA ALA A 492 -6.96 -11.05 22.43
C ALA A 492 -7.94 -10.78 21.26
N TYR A 493 -7.44 -10.41 20.07
CA TYR A 493 -8.26 -10.29 18.87
C TYR A 493 -8.92 -11.63 18.51
N ARG A 494 -8.14 -12.71 18.55
CA ARG A 494 -8.63 -14.04 18.19
C ARG A 494 -9.76 -14.50 19.09
N GLU A 495 -9.65 -14.28 20.39
CA GLU A 495 -10.72 -14.60 21.34
C GLU A 495 -12.03 -13.88 21.00
N ILE A 496 -11.97 -12.62 20.57
CA ILE A 496 -13.15 -11.83 20.16
C ILE A 496 -13.74 -12.37 18.85
N VAL A 497 -12.91 -12.51 17.82
CA VAL A 497 -13.41 -12.87 16.48
C VAL A 497 -13.94 -14.29 16.43
N ASP A 498 -13.33 -15.23 17.17
CA ASP A 498 -13.83 -16.60 17.29
C ASP A 498 -15.15 -16.66 18.06
N ALA A 499 -15.33 -15.81 19.07
CA ALA A 499 -16.57 -15.77 19.83
C ALA A 499 -17.77 -15.25 19.02
N TYR A 500 -17.54 -14.36 18.06
CA TYR A 500 -18.60 -13.67 17.33
C TYR A 500 -18.62 -13.90 15.82
N GLY A 501 -17.70 -14.70 15.27
CA GLY A 501 -17.66 -15.06 13.85
C GLY A 501 -17.31 -13.89 12.93
N VAL A 502 -16.39 -13.02 13.35
CA VAL A 502 -15.91 -11.88 12.59
C VAL A 502 -14.63 -12.24 11.86
N ASP A 503 -14.47 -11.79 10.62
CA ASP A 503 -13.26 -12.00 9.84
C ASP A 503 -12.06 -11.27 10.48
N TYR A 504 -10.88 -11.90 10.43
CA TYR A 504 -9.70 -11.35 11.07
C TYR A 504 -8.46 -11.41 10.20
N TYR A 505 -7.81 -10.25 10.08
CA TYR A 505 -6.58 -10.07 9.31
C TYR A 505 -5.55 -9.31 10.13
N THR A 506 -4.27 -9.60 9.89
CA THR A 506 -3.16 -8.89 10.53
C THR A 506 -2.30 -8.23 9.47
N GLU A 507 -1.99 -6.95 9.67
CA GLU A 507 -1.03 -6.22 8.85
C GLU A 507 0.38 -6.75 9.12
N ILE A 508 1.07 -7.16 8.07
CA ILE A 508 2.48 -7.62 8.16
C ILE A 508 3.49 -6.64 7.57
N GLN A 509 3.02 -5.57 6.97
CA GLN A 509 3.85 -4.55 6.32
C GLN A 509 4.14 -3.41 7.30
N TRP A 510 5.39 -3.36 7.76
CA TRP A 510 5.84 -2.40 8.80
C TRP A 510 6.47 -1.15 8.24
N GLU A 511 7.11 -1.28 7.09
CA GLU A 511 7.84 -0.23 6.40
C GLU A 511 7.41 -0.20 4.94
N THR A 512 7.55 0.96 4.34
CA THR A 512 7.14 1.22 2.96
C THR A 512 7.93 0.41 1.93
N TYR A 513 9.13 -0.07 2.31
CA TYR A 513 10.03 -0.79 1.41
C TYR A 513 10.56 -2.07 2.09
N LYS A 514 9.76 -3.13 2.02
CA LYS A 514 10.19 -4.45 2.49
C LYS A 514 10.66 -5.33 1.34
N LYS A 515 11.50 -6.28 1.71
CA LYS A 515 12.00 -7.32 0.83
C LYS A 515 11.06 -8.53 0.89
N PRO A 516 10.97 -9.37 -0.15
CA PRO A 516 10.06 -10.52 -0.17
C PRO A 516 10.23 -11.45 1.04
N GLU A 517 11.47 -11.74 1.44
CA GLU A 517 11.75 -12.58 2.60
C GLU A 517 11.23 -12.00 3.93
N GLU A 518 11.12 -10.68 4.04
CA GLU A 518 10.57 -10.01 5.22
C GLU A 518 9.05 -10.15 5.28
N TYR A 519 8.36 -10.12 4.12
CA TYR A 519 6.93 -10.43 4.05
C TYR A 519 6.66 -11.89 4.39
N VAL A 520 7.45 -12.81 3.84
CA VAL A 520 7.34 -14.25 4.12
C VAL A 520 7.55 -14.51 5.61
N ASN A 521 8.60 -13.93 6.21
CA ASN A 521 8.88 -14.07 7.63
C ASN A 521 7.72 -13.52 8.48
N GLY A 522 7.20 -12.33 8.17
CA GLY A 522 6.04 -11.76 8.85
C GLY A 522 4.81 -12.67 8.78
N ALA A 523 4.50 -13.20 7.60
CA ALA A 523 3.38 -14.12 7.42
C ALA A 523 3.57 -15.44 8.19
N LYS A 524 4.78 -16.03 8.16
CA LYS A 524 5.10 -17.23 8.97
C LYS A 524 4.85 -17.02 10.44
N GLN A 525 5.22 -15.87 10.95
CA GLN A 525 5.05 -15.56 12.37
C GLN A 525 3.58 -15.41 12.74
N VAL A 526 2.79 -14.72 11.92
CA VAL A 526 1.34 -14.63 12.11
C VAL A 526 0.71 -16.03 12.12
N TYR A 527 1.03 -16.87 11.15
CA TYR A 527 0.46 -18.22 11.07
C TYR A 527 0.94 -19.16 12.16
N SER A 528 2.17 -18.99 12.63
CA SER A 528 2.71 -19.78 13.75
C SER A 528 2.08 -19.38 15.09
N ALA A 529 1.72 -18.10 15.23
CA ALA A 529 1.10 -17.61 16.45
C ALA A 529 -0.37 -18.07 16.57
N TYR A 530 -1.24 -17.67 15.62
CA TYR A 530 -2.68 -17.89 15.78
C TYR A 530 -3.48 -18.09 14.49
N GLY A 531 -2.85 -18.00 13.33
CA GLY A 531 -3.49 -18.21 12.03
C GLY A 531 -4.67 -17.27 11.76
N CYS A 532 -4.40 -16.19 11.08
CA CYS A 532 -5.41 -15.26 10.57
C CYS A 532 -5.10 -14.91 9.11
N GLY A 533 -5.95 -14.14 8.45
CA GLY A 533 -5.64 -13.60 7.14
C GLY A 533 -4.53 -12.56 7.18
N ILE A 534 -3.92 -12.32 6.06
CA ILE A 534 -2.84 -11.35 5.89
C ILE A 534 -3.38 -10.06 5.29
N SER A 535 -3.02 -8.91 5.85
CA SER A 535 -3.30 -7.60 5.28
C SER A 535 -2.00 -6.93 4.81
N LEU A 536 -2.03 -6.43 3.57
CA LEU A 536 -0.95 -5.70 2.93
C LEU A 536 -1.41 -4.28 2.62
N TRP A 537 -0.61 -3.29 3.02
CA TRP A 537 -0.87 -1.88 2.76
C TRP A 537 -0.04 -1.37 1.57
N ASP A 538 -0.43 -0.21 1.05
CA ASP A 538 0.28 0.48 -0.02
C ASP A 538 0.50 -0.39 -1.27
N CYS A 539 -0.49 -1.22 -1.63
CA CYS A 539 -0.43 -2.10 -2.79
C CYS A 539 -0.67 -1.33 -4.10
N TYR A 540 0.21 -0.38 -4.43
CA TYR A 540 0.16 0.38 -5.68
C TYR A 540 1.56 0.66 -6.24
N PRO A 541 1.70 0.90 -7.56
CA PRO A 541 2.98 0.81 -8.24
C PRO A 541 4.05 1.81 -7.82
N ASN A 542 3.68 2.96 -7.26
CA ASN A 542 4.56 4.13 -7.21
C ASN A 542 5.17 4.42 -5.85
N ARG A 543 4.77 3.73 -4.80
CA ARG A 543 5.20 4.06 -3.43
C ARG A 543 5.85 2.91 -2.71
N THR A 544 5.54 1.70 -3.10
CA THR A 544 6.08 0.50 -2.48
C THR A 544 6.53 -0.49 -3.54
N ASN A 545 7.48 -1.32 -3.19
CA ASN A 545 7.95 -2.37 -4.09
C ASN A 545 6.99 -3.57 -4.14
N ILE A 546 5.88 -3.55 -3.39
CA ILE A 546 5.08 -4.76 -3.20
C ILE A 546 4.50 -5.30 -4.51
N LEU A 547 4.03 -4.45 -5.41
CA LEU A 547 3.55 -4.91 -6.72
C LEU A 547 4.70 -5.34 -7.65
N SER A 548 5.89 -4.76 -7.49
CA SER A 548 7.10 -5.25 -8.15
C SER A 548 7.41 -6.69 -7.76
N GLU A 549 7.32 -6.97 -6.46
CA GLU A 549 7.60 -8.27 -5.84
C GLU A 549 6.37 -9.18 -5.73
N TRP A 550 5.29 -8.83 -6.44
CA TRP A 550 3.97 -9.45 -6.24
C TRP A 550 3.98 -10.97 -6.37
N GLU A 551 4.73 -11.52 -7.31
CA GLU A 551 4.82 -12.97 -7.48
C GLU A 551 5.32 -13.68 -6.21
N SER A 552 6.27 -13.06 -5.50
CA SER A 552 6.84 -13.59 -4.27
C SER A 552 5.89 -13.50 -3.07
N VAL A 553 4.91 -12.61 -3.11
CA VAL A 553 3.95 -12.37 -2.00
C VAL A 553 2.51 -12.75 -2.34
N SER A 554 2.25 -13.13 -3.58
CA SER A 554 0.90 -13.42 -4.10
C SER A 554 0.18 -14.57 -3.37
N ARG A 555 0.94 -15.46 -2.74
CA ARG A 555 0.45 -16.68 -2.08
C ARG A 555 0.57 -16.64 -0.54
N LEU A 556 0.70 -15.47 0.04
CA LEU A 556 0.79 -15.31 1.50
C LEU A 556 -0.52 -15.64 2.24
N GLY A 557 -1.63 -15.80 1.54
CA GLY A 557 -2.90 -16.28 2.09
C GLY A 557 -2.97 -17.80 2.31
N ASP A 558 -2.04 -18.56 1.75
CA ASP A 558 -1.94 -20.01 1.92
C ASP A 558 -0.98 -20.35 3.07
N ARG A 559 -1.55 -20.68 4.23
CA ARG A 559 -0.77 -20.99 5.45
C ARG A 559 0.23 -22.13 5.24
N GLU A 560 -0.19 -23.22 4.59
CA GLU A 560 0.70 -24.39 4.40
C GLU A 560 1.85 -24.05 3.45
N TYR A 561 1.54 -23.33 2.39
CA TYR A 561 2.55 -22.85 1.45
C TYR A 561 3.55 -21.93 2.14
N VAL A 562 3.07 -20.92 2.89
CA VAL A 562 3.90 -19.94 3.59
C VAL A 562 4.85 -20.60 4.60
N LEU A 563 4.37 -21.55 5.40
CA LEU A 563 5.22 -22.25 6.38
C LEU A 563 6.39 -23.02 5.73
N ASN A 564 6.25 -23.38 4.45
CA ASN A 564 7.28 -24.07 3.66
C ASN A 564 8.07 -23.14 2.72
N MET A 565 7.68 -21.86 2.59
CA MET A 565 8.46 -20.89 1.77
C MET A 565 9.85 -20.69 2.29
N SER A 566 10.78 -20.48 1.39
CA SER A 566 12.14 -20.11 1.74
C SER A 566 12.25 -18.70 2.30
N GLU A 567 13.09 -18.53 3.29
CA GLU A 567 13.50 -17.20 3.80
C GLU A 567 14.89 -16.82 3.26
N ASP A 568 15.46 -17.62 2.36
CA ASP A 568 16.74 -17.30 1.74
C ASP A 568 16.58 -16.13 0.74
N PRO A 569 17.17 -14.96 1.03
CA PRO A 569 17.08 -13.82 0.12
C PRO A 569 17.52 -14.11 -1.30
N ARG A 570 18.42 -15.09 -1.49
CA ARG A 570 18.98 -15.45 -2.80
C ARG A 570 17.97 -16.07 -3.76
N GLU A 571 16.84 -16.56 -3.25
CA GLU A 571 15.75 -17.07 -4.10
C GLU A 571 14.94 -15.94 -4.75
N TYR A 572 14.96 -14.75 -4.14
CA TYR A 572 14.20 -13.60 -4.60
C TYR A 572 15.07 -12.57 -5.32
N HIS A 573 16.29 -12.36 -4.81
CA HIS A 573 17.17 -11.30 -5.27
C HIS A 573 18.62 -11.72 -5.30
N LYS A 574 19.36 -11.12 -6.24
CA LYS A 574 20.79 -11.27 -6.36
C LYS A 574 21.43 -9.93 -6.68
N ILE A 575 22.37 -9.51 -5.86
CA ILE A 575 23.23 -8.36 -6.17
C ILE A 575 24.41 -8.82 -6.99
N CYS A 576 24.58 -8.26 -8.15
CA CYS A 576 25.68 -8.54 -9.09
C CYS A 576 26.60 -7.33 -9.18
N LYS A 577 27.92 -7.58 -9.12
CA LYS A 577 28.90 -6.52 -9.25
C LYS A 577 29.19 -6.24 -10.72
N VAL A 578 29.10 -4.98 -11.12
CA VAL A 578 29.53 -4.53 -12.43
C VAL A 578 31.04 -4.32 -12.42
N LEU A 579 31.72 -4.81 -13.44
CA LEU A 579 33.17 -4.71 -13.61
C LEU A 579 33.54 -3.54 -14.53
N SER A 580 32.78 -3.34 -15.60
CA SER A 580 33.03 -2.25 -16.55
C SER A 580 31.76 -1.76 -17.26
N TYR A 581 31.80 -0.50 -17.68
CA TYR A 581 30.87 0.11 -18.65
C TYR A 581 31.63 0.63 -19.86
N ASN A 582 31.18 0.29 -21.07
CA ASN A 582 31.83 0.65 -22.32
C ASN A 582 33.34 0.34 -22.33
N GLY A 583 33.75 -0.75 -21.66
CA GLY A 583 35.14 -1.14 -21.53
C GLY A 583 35.97 -0.36 -20.51
N VAL A 584 35.35 0.57 -19.78
CA VAL A 584 36.00 1.30 -18.68
C VAL A 584 35.67 0.61 -17.35
N ASP A 585 36.70 0.21 -16.60
CA ASP A 585 36.57 -0.37 -15.26
C ASP A 585 35.86 0.61 -14.33
N VAL A 586 34.84 0.15 -13.61
CA VAL A 586 34.00 0.99 -12.74
C VAL A 586 34.81 1.70 -11.65
N ARG A 587 35.94 1.17 -11.23
CA ARG A 587 36.84 1.79 -10.24
C ARG A 587 37.46 3.11 -10.73
N TYR A 588 37.54 3.28 -12.04
CA TYR A 588 38.09 4.48 -12.68
C TYR A 588 37.05 5.44 -13.24
N ILE A 589 35.77 5.12 -13.07
CA ILE A 589 34.71 6.06 -13.42
C ILE A 589 34.72 7.20 -12.41
N SER A 590 34.90 8.43 -12.91
CA SER A 590 35.07 9.62 -12.08
C SER A 590 33.90 9.83 -11.11
N PRO A 591 34.18 10.16 -9.83
CA PRO A 591 33.14 10.53 -8.88
C PRO A 591 32.28 11.72 -9.30
N SER A 592 32.76 12.59 -10.21
CA SER A 592 31.99 13.70 -10.76
C SER A 592 30.81 13.26 -11.63
N TRP A 593 30.79 11.99 -12.04
CA TRP A 593 29.63 11.36 -12.68
C TRP A 593 28.72 10.67 -11.66
N ARG A 594 29.07 10.75 -10.37
CA ARG A 594 28.36 10.19 -9.25
C ARG A 594 27.50 11.24 -8.52
N GLY A 595 27.38 12.44 -9.08
CA GLY A 595 26.65 13.59 -8.52
C GLY A 595 25.28 13.81 -9.11
#